data_497a004b342a5472e2305581ff60f7ce
#
_entry.id   497a004b342a5472e2305581ff60f7ce
#
_cell.length_a   1.000
_cell.length_b   1.000
_cell.length_c   1.000
_cell.angle_alpha   90.00
_cell.angle_beta   90.00
_cell.angle_gamma   90.00
#
_symmetry.space_group_name_H-M   'P 1'
#
loop_
_entity.id
_entity.type
_entity.pdbx_description
1 polymer ?
#
loop_
_entity_poly.entity_id
_entity_poly.type
_entity_poly.pdbx_seq_one_letter_code
_entity_poly.pdbx_strand_id
1 'polypeptide(L)'
;FVKDLESGEQFRVRGRVVINATGIFADEVREMDDEMAKPMIRTSQGVHLVLDRSFHPGENAIMIPKTADGRVLFAVPWHDKVILGTTDTPVDHKDSDPMALPEEIDYLLSYAAKYLKKAPTREDVRSVYAGLRPLIDVTGRNDARGKSTTTSRKPAKTSSLSRDHTLFVDPSGLITITGGKWTTWRHMGEETIDLAENALGRKSEGKKASIS
;
A
#
# COMPACT_ATOMS: atom_id res chain seq x y z
N PHE A 1 24.95 1.24 7.75
CA PHE A 1 25.26 -0.17 8.01
C PHE A 1 24.07 -1.03 7.63
N VAL A 2 24.35 -2.20 7.08
CA VAL A 2 23.37 -3.21 6.69
C VAL A 2 23.69 -4.47 7.46
N LYS A 3 22.66 -5.15 7.96
CA LYS A 3 22.77 -6.48 8.56
C LYS A 3 22.08 -7.49 7.65
N ASP A 4 22.83 -8.48 7.21
CA ASP A 4 22.25 -9.66 6.58
C ASP A 4 21.57 -10.52 7.66
N LEU A 5 20.27 -10.77 7.49
CA LEU A 5 19.50 -11.52 8.47
C LEU A 5 19.73 -13.04 8.41
N GLU A 6 20.24 -13.56 7.30
CA GLU A 6 20.54 -14.98 7.15
C GLU A 6 21.90 -15.33 7.76
N SER A 7 22.94 -14.59 7.40
CA SER A 7 24.29 -14.81 7.91
C SER A 7 24.57 -14.12 9.24
N GLY A 8 23.80 -13.09 9.60
CA GLY A 8 24.07 -12.21 10.73
C GLY A 8 25.20 -11.20 10.50
N GLU A 9 25.84 -11.23 9.33
CA GLU A 9 26.94 -10.34 8.99
C GLU A 9 26.50 -8.87 8.92
N GLN A 10 27.35 -7.98 9.41
CA GLN A 10 27.13 -6.53 9.30
C GLN A 10 28.20 -5.90 8.43
N PHE A 11 27.78 -5.10 7.48
CA PHE A 11 28.71 -4.41 6.57
C PHE A 11 28.24 -3.00 6.26
N ARG A 12 29.17 -2.20 5.73
CA ARG A 12 28.88 -0.82 5.36
C ARG A 12 28.66 -0.71 3.85
N VAL A 13 27.53 -0.15 3.46
CA VAL A 13 27.26 0.26 2.08
C VAL A 13 27.38 1.78 1.98
N ARG A 14 28.02 2.26 0.91
CA ARG A 14 28.08 3.68 0.59
C ARG A 14 27.39 3.94 -0.73
N GLY A 15 26.44 4.86 -0.74
CA GLY A 15 25.76 5.35 -1.93
C GLY A 15 25.94 6.85 -2.08
N ARG A 16 25.85 7.37 -3.30
CA ARG A 16 25.81 8.83 -3.56
C ARG A 16 24.42 9.41 -3.32
N VAL A 17 23.38 8.58 -3.48
CA VAL A 17 21.98 8.86 -3.14
C VAL A 17 21.46 7.62 -2.44
N VAL A 18 20.62 7.82 -1.44
CA VAL A 18 19.90 6.74 -0.74
C VAL A 18 18.42 6.92 -1.00
N ILE A 19 17.76 5.83 -1.41
CA ILE A 19 16.32 5.81 -1.68
C ILE A 19 15.66 4.86 -0.68
N ASN A 20 14.71 5.40 0.06
CA ASN A 20 13.84 4.66 0.96
C ASN A 20 12.54 4.30 0.23
N ALA A 21 12.38 3.05 -0.13
CA ALA A 21 11.18 2.50 -0.78
C ALA A 21 10.59 1.34 0.04
N THR A 22 10.62 1.45 1.36
CA THR A 22 10.31 0.36 2.29
C THR A 22 8.82 0.28 2.67
N GLY A 23 7.95 1.01 1.97
CA GLY A 23 6.50 0.91 2.12
C GLY A 23 6.03 1.31 3.53
N ILE A 24 5.42 0.37 4.26
CA ILE A 24 4.92 0.61 5.62
C ILE A 24 6.04 0.94 6.63
N PHE A 25 7.29 0.56 6.33
CA PHE A 25 8.46 0.81 7.18
C PHE A 25 9.20 2.11 6.83
N ALA A 26 8.63 2.94 5.95
CA ALA A 26 9.32 4.14 5.48
C ALA A 26 9.63 5.14 6.60
N ASP A 27 8.76 5.27 7.60
CA ASP A 27 9.01 6.14 8.74
C ASP A 27 10.17 5.65 9.61
N GLU A 28 10.31 4.35 9.79
CA GLU A 28 11.41 3.75 10.57
C GLU A 28 12.76 4.03 9.93
N VAL A 29 12.86 3.94 8.61
CA VAL A 29 14.11 4.27 7.89
C VAL A 29 14.40 5.77 7.98
N ARG A 30 13.38 6.62 7.94
CA ARG A 30 13.54 8.07 8.13
C ARG A 30 13.98 8.44 9.55
N GLU A 31 13.44 7.74 10.54
CA GLU A 31 13.84 7.91 11.95
C GLU A 31 15.28 7.44 12.20
N MET A 32 15.77 6.42 11.49
CA MET A 32 17.18 6.03 11.52
C MET A 32 18.11 7.10 10.92
N ASP A 33 17.62 7.91 9.98
CA ASP A 33 18.35 9.00 9.33
C ASP A 33 18.28 10.30 10.15
N ASP A 34 17.10 10.61 10.70
CA ASP A 34 16.84 11.77 11.54
C ASP A 34 15.85 11.40 12.67
N GLU A 35 16.33 11.31 13.90
CA GLU A 35 15.52 10.96 15.09
C GLU A 35 14.34 11.94 15.31
N MET A 36 14.42 13.15 14.74
CA MET A 36 13.34 14.14 14.80
C MET A 36 12.35 14.04 13.64
N ALA A 37 12.52 13.06 12.74
CA ALA A 37 11.63 12.85 11.62
C ALA A 37 10.20 12.56 12.10
N LYS A 38 9.24 13.38 11.65
CA LYS A 38 7.84 13.17 12.03
C LYS A 38 7.24 12.03 11.20
N PRO A 39 6.50 11.10 11.84
CA PRO A 39 5.78 10.05 11.14
C PRO A 39 4.83 10.62 10.08
N MET A 40 4.71 9.92 8.95
CA MET A 40 3.81 10.27 7.87
C MET A 40 2.96 9.10 7.38
N ILE A 41 3.26 7.89 7.84
CA ILE A 41 2.55 6.69 7.42
C ILE A 41 1.44 6.35 8.41
N ARG A 42 0.23 6.16 7.86
CA ARG A 42 -0.89 5.52 8.55
C ARG A 42 -1.15 4.18 7.88
N THR A 43 -1.14 3.13 8.67
CA THR A 43 -1.40 1.79 8.15
C THR A 43 -2.89 1.47 8.10
N SER A 44 -3.32 0.85 7.00
CA SER A 44 -4.66 0.30 6.85
C SER A 44 -4.60 -1.12 6.32
N GLN A 45 -5.22 -2.06 7.04
CA GLN A 45 -5.29 -3.45 6.64
C GLN A 45 -6.39 -3.67 5.61
N GLY A 46 -6.07 -4.45 4.59
CA GLY A 46 -7.02 -4.93 3.60
C GLY A 46 -6.98 -6.44 3.50
N VAL A 47 -8.14 -7.07 3.63
CA VAL A 47 -8.32 -8.51 3.63
C VAL A 47 -9.05 -8.97 2.39
N HIS A 48 -8.68 -10.13 1.88
CA HIS A 48 -9.39 -10.82 0.82
C HIS A 48 -9.66 -12.27 1.23
N LEU A 49 -10.81 -12.76 0.84
CA LEU A 49 -11.22 -14.15 0.99
C LEU A 49 -11.20 -14.84 -0.37
N VAL A 50 -10.82 -16.10 -0.37
CA VAL A 50 -10.88 -16.98 -1.55
C VAL A 50 -12.00 -17.99 -1.31
N LEU A 51 -12.94 -18.05 -2.24
CA LEU A 51 -14.08 -18.98 -2.25
C LEU A 51 -14.02 -19.89 -3.49
N ASP A 52 -14.74 -20.99 -3.46
CA ASP A 52 -14.89 -21.83 -4.66
C ASP A 52 -15.69 -21.12 -5.76
N ARG A 53 -15.36 -21.43 -7.01
CA ARG A 53 -16.00 -20.88 -8.21
C ARG A 53 -17.54 -21.05 -8.21
N SER A 54 -18.05 -22.06 -7.51
CA SER A 54 -19.49 -22.34 -7.41
C SER A 54 -20.30 -21.21 -6.78
N PHE A 55 -19.66 -20.34 -5.99
CA PHE A 55 -20.31 -19.16 -5.39
C PHE A 55 -20.55 -18.04 -6.42
N HIS A 56 -19.74 -17.97 -7.46
CA HIS A 56 -19.90 -17.05 -8.57
C HIS A 56 -19.42 -17.71 -9.88
N PRO A 57 -20.26 -18.48 -10.55
CA PRO A 57 -19.89 -19.23 -11.77
C PRO A 57 -19.75 -18.34 -13.01
N GLY A 58 -20.22 -17.09 -12.95
CA GLY A 58 -20.11 -16.12 -14.05
C GLY A 58 -18.66 -15.69 -14.34
N GLU A 59 -18.38 -15.20 -15.55
CA GLU A 59 -17.06 -14.74 -15.96
C GLU A 59 -16.76 -13.29 -15.60
N ASN A 60 -17.78 -12.50 -15.33
CA ASN A 60 -17.65 -11.07 -15.04
C ASN A 60 -17.44 -10.84 -13.54
N ALA A 61 -16.59 -9.88 -13.19
CA ALA A 61 -16.48 -9.42 -11.80
C ALA A 61 -17.76 -8.70 -11.35
N ILE A 62 -18.14 -8.91 -10.10
CA ILE A 62 -19.19 -8.14 -9.44
C ILE A 62 -18.51 -7.01 -8.66
N MET A 63 -18.92 -5.77 -8.95
CA MET A 63 -18.53 -4.61 -8.15
C MET A 63 -19.73 -4.18 -7.30
N ILE A 64 -19.52 -4.11 -5.99
CA ILE A 64 -20.45 -3.52 -5.03
C ILE A 64 -19.98 -2.08 -4.81
N PRO A 65 -20.64 -1.07 -5.42
CA PRO A 65 -20.08 0.28 -5.52
C PRO A 65 -20.08 1.03 -4.19
N LYS A 66 -20.96 0.64 -3.27
CA LYS A 66 -21.08 1.29 -1.97
C LYS A 66 -21.61 0.34 -0.92
N THR A 67 -20.80 0.02 0.05
CA THR A 67 -21.22 -0.64 1.29
C THR A 67 -21.83 0.36 2.27
N ALA A 68 -22.40 -0.11 3.38
CA ALA A 68 -22.98 0.76 4.40
C ALA A 68 -21.96 1.76 4.99
N ASP A 69 -20.69 1.41 5.01
CA ASP A 69 -19.58 2.24 5.47
C ASP A 69 -18.85 3.01 4.34
N GLY A 70 -19.39 2.93 3.10
CA GLY A 70 -18.90 3.70 1.95
C GLY A 70 -17.77 3.05 1.16
N ARG A 71 -17.38 1.83 1.49
CA ARG A 71 -16.33 1.07 0.79
C ARG A 71 -16.85 0.48 -0.52
N VAL A 72 -15.91 0.12 -1.39
CA VAL A 72 -16.17 -0.66 -2.60
C VAL A 72 -15.66 -2.07 -2.39
N LEU A 73 -16.51 -3.06 -2.68
CA LEU A 73 -16.12 -4.46 -2.66
C LEU A 73 -16.18 -5.07 -4.05
N PHE A 74 -15.36 -6.08 -4.27
CA PHE A 74 -15.35 -6.84 -5.50
C PHE A 74 -15.47 -8.34 -5.19
N ALA A 75 -16.19 -9.06 -6.04
CA ALA A 75 -16.11 -10.50 -6.18
C ALA A 75 -15.57 -10.79 -7.58
N VAL A 76 -14.32 -11.21 -7.66
CA VAL A 76 -13.60 -11.37 -8.92
C VAL A 76 -13.36 -12.86 -9.19
N PRO A 77 -13.88 -13.40 -10.30
CA PRO A 77 -13.51 -14.73 -10.77
C PRO A 77 -12.00 -14.79 -11.04
N TRP A 78 -11.33 -15.79 -10.49
CA TRP A 78 -9.91 -16.02 -10.68
C TRP A 78 -9.61 -17.50 -10.76
N HIS A 79 -9.32 -17.97 -11.97
CA HIS A 79 -9.21 -19.40 -12.27
C HIS A 79 -10.47 -20.16 -11.80
N ASP A 80 -10.30 -21.20 -10.99
CA ASP A 80 -11.37 -22.02 -10.40
C ASP A 80 -11.90 -21.49 -9.05
N LYS A 81 -11.59 -20.24 -8.70
CA LYS A 81 -11.93 -19.57 -7.44
C LYS A 81 -12.64 -18.23 -7.68
N VAL A 82 -13.09 -17.64 -6.59
CA VAL A 82 -13.57 -16.27 -6.50
C VAL A 82 -12.81 -15.54 -5.41
N ILE A 83 -12.24 -14.40 -5.75
CA ILE A 83 -11.59 -13.50 -4.80
C ILE A 83 -12.60 -12.44 -4.36
N LEU A 84 -12.90 -12.40 -3.08
CA LEU A 84 -13.79 -11.43 -2.47
C LEU A 84 -13.02 -10.45 -1.59
N GLY A 85 -13.14 -9.18 -1.82
CA GLY A 85 -12.46 -8.13 -1.04
C GLY A 85 -12.76 -6.73 -1.53
N THR A 86 -12.36 -5.74 -0.81
CA THR A 86 -11.40 -5.75 0.30
C THR A 86 -11.95 -4.99 1.51
N THR A 87 -11.34 -5.21 2.67
CA THR A 87 -11.55 -4.36 3.86
C THR A 87 -10.64 -3.13 3.82
N ASP A 88 -10.85 -2.19 4.74
CA ASP A 88 -10.01 -1.00 4.96
C ASP A 88 -10.05 -0.67 6.45
N THR A 89 -9.26 -1.42 7.22
CA THR A 89 -9.26 -1.37 8.68
C THR A 89 -8.02 -0.63 9.16
N PRO A 90 -8.15 0.53 9.83
CA PRO A 90 -7.02 1.20 10.45
C PRO A 90 -6.35 0.27 11.47
N VAL A 91 -5.02 0.19 11.42
CA VAL A 91 -4.22 -0.58 12.36
C VAL A 91 -3.00 0.23 12.79
N ASP A 92 -2.62 0.08 14.05
CA ASP A 92 -1.48 0.82 14.63
C ASP A 92 -0.18 0.01 14.60
N HIS A 93 -0.24 -1.24 14.13
CA HIS A 93 0.94 -2.10 14.00
C HIS A 93 1.43 -2.15 12.56
N LYS A 94 2.72 -2.41 12.41
CA LYS A 94 3.38 -2.65 11.13
C LYS A 94 3.92 -4.08 11.16
N ASP A 95 3.22 -4.98 10.50
CA ASP A 95 3.61 -6.39 10.40
C ASP A 95 3.87 -6.73 8.94
N SER A 96 4.95 -7.47 8.69
CA SER A 96 5.27 -7.99 7.36
C SER A 96 4.34 -9.12 6.92
N ASP A 97 3.70 -9.80 7.88
CA ASP A 97 2.75 -10.89 7.64
C ASP A 97 1.46 -10.68 8.47
N PRO A 98 0.64 -9.69 8.10
CA PRO A 98 -0.55 -9.33 8.86
C PRO A 98 -1.61 -10.42 8.74
N MET A 99 -2.28 -10.71 9.86
CA MET A 99 -3.37 -11.66 9.93
C MET A 99 -4.72 -10.94 9.83
N ALA A 100 -5.67 -11.56 9.09
CA ALA A 100 -7.02 -11.04 9.03
C ALA A 100 -7.71 -11.11 10.38
N LEU A 101 -8.42 -10.05 10.74
CA LEU A 101 -9.23 -10.01 11.94
C LEU A 101 -10.54 -10.79 11.71
N PRO A 102 -11.09 -11.47 12.73
CA PRO A 102 -12.35 -12.18 12.62
C PRO A 102 -13.51 -11.31 12.08
N GLU A 103 -13.53 -10.04 12.48
CA GLU A 103 -14.56 -9.06 12.07
C GLU A 103 -14.45 -8.71 10.59
N GLU A 104 -13.26 -8.72 10.02
CA GLU A 104 -13.03 -8.46 8.60
C GLU A 104 -13.56 -9.62 7.74
N ILE A 105 -13.37 -10.85 8.21
CA ILE A 105 -13.92 -12.04 7.55
C ILE A 105 -15.45 -12.00 7.57
N ASP A 106 -16.05 -11.76 8.74
CA ASP A 106 -17.51 -11.68 8.90
C ASP A 106 -18.11 -10.56 8.06
N TYR A 107 -17.44 -9.40 8.02
CA TYR A 107 -17.82 -8.28 7.17
C TYR A 107 -17.90 -8.69 5.71
N LEU A 108 -16.85 -9.30 5.15
CA LEU A 108 -16.82 -9.74 3.76
C LEU A 108 -17.88 -10.80 3.46
N LEU A 109 -18.04 -11.79 4.33
CA LEU A 109 -19.06 -12.83 4.18
C LEU A 109 -20.49 -12.25 4.23
N SER A 110 -20.73 -11.26 5.08
CA SER A 110 -22.04 -10.59 5.20
C SER A 110 -22.45 -9.89 3.90
N TYR A 111 -21.49 -9.29 3.20
CA TYR A 111 -21.73 -8.67 1.89
C TYR A 111 -21.86 -9.72 0.78
N ALA A 112 -21.03 -10.76 0.79
CA ALA A 112 -21.14 -11.85 -0.15
C ALA A 112 -22.52 -12.49 -0.11
N ALA A 113 -23.09 -12.69 1.09
CA ALA A 113 -24.43 -13.24 1.27
C ALA A 113 -25.54 -12.43 0.61
N LYS A 114 -25.33 -11.10 0.43
CA LYS A 114 -26.33 -10.20 -0.19
C LYS A 114 -26.27 -10.19 -1.72
N TYR A 115 -25.11 -10.48 -2.30
CA TYR A 115 -24.86 -10.26 -3.72
C TYR A 115 -24.53 -11.53 -4.50
N LEU A 116 -24.09 -12.59 -3.82
CA LEU A 116 -23.88 -13.89 -4.44
C LEU A 116 -25.15 -14.75 -4.40
N LYS A 117 -25.30 -15.64 -5.35
CA LYS A 117 -26.48 -16.54 -5.46
C LYS A 117 -26.60 -17.45 -4.24
N LYS A 118 -25.49 -17.88 -3.66
CA LYS A 118 -25.40 -18.70 -2.46
C LYS A 118 -24.61 -17.92 -1.41
N ALA A 119 -25.13 -17.79 -0.19
CA ALA A 119 -24.44 -17.17 0.91
C ALA A 119 -23.28 -18.06 1.39
N PRO A 120 -22.02 -17.61 1.33
CA PRO A 120 -20.91 -18.35 1.88
C PRO A 120 -20.85 -18.23 3.40
N THR A 121 -20.33 -19.27 4.03
CA THR A 121 -20.01 -19.33 5.46
C THR A 121 -18.49 -19.31 5.67
N ARG A 122 -18.02 -19.26 6.93
CA ARG A 122 -16.59 -19.36 7.25
C ARG A 122 -15.96 -20.68 6.78
N GLU A 123 -16.73 -21.77 6.77
CA GLU A 123 -16.30 -23.10 6.33
C GLU A 123 -16.07 -23.18 4.80
N ASP A 124 -16.71 -22.29 4.06
CA ASP A 124 -16.56 -22.20 2.61
C ASP A 124 -15.30 -21.41 2.20
N VAL A 125 -14.64 -20.74 3.15
CA VAL A 125 -13.40 -19.97 2.89
C VAL A 125 -12.23 -20.91 2.70
N ARG A 126 -11.60 -20.85 1.53
CA ARG A 126 -10.47 -21.71 1.15
C ARG A 126 -9.13 -21.11 1.55
N SER A 127 -9.04 -19.79 1.50
CA SER A 127 -7.84 -19.05 1.87
C SER A 127 -8.22 -17.62 2.28
N VAL A 128 -7.40 -17.06 3.14
CA VAL A 128 -7.50 -15.66 3.56
C VAL A 128 -6.10 -15.05 3.39
N TYR A 129 -6.04 -13.85 2.85
CA TYR A 129 -4.81 -13.07 2.85
C TYR A 129 -5.08 -11.61 3.21
N ALA A 130 -4.13 -11.04 3.90
CA ALA A 130 -4.16 -9.65 4.34
C ALA A 130 -2.91 -8.91 3.88
N GLY A 131 -3.00 -7.59 3.83
CA GLY A 131 -1.87 -6.72 3.56
C GLY A 131 -2.07 -5.35 4.16
N LEU A 132 -0.98 -4.67 4.50
CA LEU A 132 -1.00 -3.32 5.04
C LEU A 132 -0.72 -2.30 3.94
N ARG A 133 -1.59 -1.28 3.86
CA ARG A 133 -1.41 -0.15 2.94
C ARG A 133 -0.70 0.99 3.66
N PRO A 134 0.40 1.53 3.10
CA PRO A 134 1.01 2.75 3.59
C PRO A 134 0.20 3.96 3.10
N LEU A 135 -0.77 4.41 3.87
CA LEU A 135 -1.50 5.64 3.60
C LEU A 135 -0.70 6.83 4.11
N ILE A 136 -0.74 7.94 3.38
CA ILE A 136 0.10 9.10 3.69
C ILE A 136 -0.71 10.17 4.40
N ASP A 137 -0.28 10.53 5.60
CA ASP A 137 -0.79 11.65 6.38
C ASP A 137 0.27 12.76 6.43
N VAL A 138 0.29 13.59 5.41
CA VAL A 138 1.28 14.67 5.26
C VAL A 138 0.66 16.05 5.52
N THR A 139 -0.06 16.18 6.59
CA THR A 139 -0.65 17.47 6.98
C THR A 139 0.43 18.55 7.07
N GLY A 140 0.43 19.48 6.12
CA GLY A 140 1.32 20.65 6.10
C GLY A 140 2.71 20.42 5.50
N ARG A 141 2.94 19.34 4.75
CA ARG A 141 4.19 19.11 3.99
C ARG A 141 3.95 19.22 2.48
N ASN A 142 4.95 19.69 1.78
CA ASN A 142 4.96 19.67 0.31
C ASN A 142 5.66 18.40 -0.17
N ASP A 143 5.07 17.76 -1.16
CA ASP A 143 5.72 16.72 -1.96
C ASP A 143 6.94 17.32 -2.67
N ALA A 144 7.99 16.55 -2.86
CA ALA A 144 9.21 16.98 -3.58
C ALA A 144 8.93 17.43 -5.03
N ARG A 145 7.78 17.06 -5.59
CA ARG A 145 7.28 17.51 -6.91
C ARG A 145 6.51 18.83 -6.85
N GLY A 146 6.45 19.49 -5.69
CA GLY A 146 5.70 20.74 -5.49
C GLY A 146 4.17 20.57 -5.41
N LYS A 147 3.65 19.34 -5.35
CA LYS A 147 2.22 19.11 -5.10
C LYS A 147 1.91 19.43 -3.65
N SER A 148 1.00 20.38 -3.43
CA SER A 148 0.49 20.68 -2.09
C SER A 148 -0.33 19.51 -1.55
N THR A 149 0.10 18.95 -0.44
CA THR A 149 -0.62 17.90 0.29
C THR A 149 -1.55 18.55 1.30
N THR A 150 -2.57 19.25 0.82
CA THR A 150 -3.57 19.89 1.68
C THR A 150 -4.53 18.83 2.22
N THR A 151 -4.28 18.38 3.43
CA THR A 151 -5.27 17.61 4.21
C THR A 151 -5.77 18.45 5.38
N SER A 152 -7.05 18.28 5.71
CA SER A 152 -7.73 19.04 6.76
C SER A 152 -7.08 18.79 8.13
N ARG A 153 -7.13 19.80 9.02
CA ARG A 153 -6.63 19.78 10.40
C ARG A 153 -7.26 18.74 11.36
N LYS A 154 -8.17 17.89 10.87
CA LYS A 154 -8.77 16.80 11.68
C LYS A 154 -8.11 15.48 11.30
N PRO A 155 -7.93 14.54 12.25
CA PRO A 155 -7.45 13.21 11.94
C PRO A 155 -8.38 12.61 10.89
N ALA A 156 -7.88 12.48 9.66
CA ALA A 156 -8.65 12.00 8.53
C ALA A 156 -8.94 10.50 8.73
N LYS A 157 -10.16 10.07 8.37
CA LYS A 157 -10.46 8.66 8.24
C LYS A 157 -9.53 8.07 7.17
N THR A 158 -9.03 6.86 7.34
CA THR A 158 -8.16 6.17 6.37
C THR A 158 -8.73 6.17 4.96
N SER A 159 -10.05 6.09 4.83
CA SER A 159 -10.77 6.17 3.55
C SER A 159 -10.63 7.49 2.80
N SER A 160 -10.22 8.57 3.47
CA SER A 160 -10.04 9.91 2.88
C SER A 160 -8.57 10.28 2.63
N LEU A 161 -7.62 9.43 3.04
CA LEU A 161 -6.19 9.64 2.80
C LEU A 161 -5.84 9.34 1.33
N SER A 162 -4.87 10.08 0.80
CA SER A 162 -4.42 9.88 -0.59
C SER A 162 -3.84 8.48 -0.78
N ARG A 163 -4.22 7.88 -1.90
CA ARG A 163 -3.65 6.62 -2.40
C ARG A 163 -2.68 6.84 -3.55
N ASP A 164 -2.38 8.10 -3.86
CA ASP A 164 -1.32 8.44 -4.79
C ASP A 164 0.04 8.27 -4.11
N HIS A 165 1.05 7.93 -4.89
CA HIS A 165 2.40 7.92 -4.35
C HIS A 165 2.90 9.34 -4.10
N THR A 166 3.79 9.45 -3.15
CA THR A 166 4.39 10.72 -2.76
C THR A 166 5.89 10.54 -2.61
N LEU A 167 6.64 11.53 -3.06
CA LEU A 167 8.08 11.61 -2.98
C LEU A 167 8.48 12.71 -2.00
N PHE A 168 9.38 12.40 -1.09
CA PHE A 168 9.96 13.34 -0.15
C PHE A 168 11.47 13.32 -0.26
N VAL A 169 12.10 14.47 -0.03
CA VAL A 169 13.54 14.57 0.18
C VAL A 169 13.74 15.17 1.56
N ASP A 170 14.30 14.37 2.44
CA ASP A 170 14.65 14.85 3.78
C ASP A 170 15.92 15.75 3.73
N PRO A 171 16.16 16.59 4.75
CA PRO A 171 17.32 17.51 4.74
C PRO A 171 18.69 16.81 4.58
N SER A 172 18.81 15.57 4.97
CA SER A 172 19.99 14.70 4.77
C SER A 172 20.24 14.33 3.30
N GLY A 173 19.22 14.48 2.44
CA GLY A 173 19.20 14.01 1.07
C GLY A 173 18.60 12.60 0.88
N LEU A 174 18.04 11.99 1.95
CA LEU A 174 17.29 10.75 1.84
C LEU A 174 16.03 10.98 1.01
N ILE A 175 15.89 10.21 -0.08
CA ILE A 175 14.70 10.24 -0.93
C ILE A 175 13.75 9.14 -0.46
N THR A 176 12.55 9.51 -0.02
CA THR A 176 11.53 8.54 0.39
C THR A 176 10.38 8.53 -0.61
N ILE A 177 10.06 7.34 -1.13
CA ILE A 177 8.84 7.09 -1.91
C ILE A 177 7.90 6.18 -1.12
N THR A 178 6.64 6.56 -1.03
CA THR A 178 5.62 5.78 -0.33
C THR A 178 4.23 6.01 -0.91
N GLY A 179 3.26 5.16 -0.56
CA GLY A 179 1.93 5.16 -1.14
C GLY A 179 1.89 4.52 -2.52
N GLY A 180 0.93 4.95 -3.35
CA GLY A 180 0.74 4.43 -4.69
C GLY A 180 0.08 3.06 -4.76
N LYS A 181 0.14 2.45 -5.93
CA LYS A 181 -0.45 1.15 -6.22
C LYS A 181 0.54 0.30 -7.03
N TRP A 182 0.41 -1.02 -6.94
CA TRP A 182 1.20 -1.92 -7.77
C TRP A 182 1.08 -1.62 -9.27
N THR A 183 -0.10 -1.24 -9.72
CA THR A 183 -0.34 -0.89 -11.13
C THR A 183 0.38 0.38 -11.61
N THR A 184 0.87 1.21 -10.69
CA THR A 184 1.62 2.45 -11.00
C THR A 184 3.10 2.35 -10.67
N TRP A 185 3.62 1.16 -10.35
CA TRP A 185 5.00 0.93 -9.90
C TRP A 185 6.06 1.51 -10.84
N ARG A 186 5.83 1.37 -12.16
CA ARG A 186 6.77 1.85 -13.16
C ARG A 186 6.89 3.37 -13.15
N HIS A 187 5.75 4.06 -13.10
CA HIS A 187 5.73 5.52 -12.99
C HIS A 187 6.34 6.01 -11.68
N MET A 188 6.06 5.31 -10.58
CA MET A 188 6.70 5.57 -9.28
C MET A 188 8.22 5.44 -9.37
N GLY A 189 8.71 4.38 -10.00
CA GLY A 189 10.15 4.17 -10.20
C GLY A 189 10.78 5.25 -11.07
N GLU A 190 10.15 5.62 -12.19
CA GLU A 190 10.61 6.67 -13.10
C GLU A 190 10.79 8.01 -12.36
N GLU A 191 9.76 8.49 -11.66
CA GLU A 191 9.83 9.75 -10.92
C GLU A 191 10.87 9.71 -9.79
N THR A 192 11.03 8.55 -9.13
CA THR A 192 12.03 8.39 -8.07
C THR A 192 13.45 8.48 -8.61
N ILE A 193 13.72 7.85 -9.76
CA ILE A 193 15.04 7.88 -10.40
C ILE A 193 15.34 9.26 -10.96
N ASP A 194 14.37 9.92 -11.59
CA ASP A 194 14.53 11.29 -12.07
C ASP A 194 14.94 12.24 -10.92
N LEU A 195 14.33 12.08 -9.75
CA LEU A 195 14.67 12.86 -8.56
C LEU A 195 16.08 12.54 -8.06
N ALA A 196 16.48 11.28 -8.07
CA ALA A 196 17.82 10.84 -7.68
C ALA A 196 18.89 11.34 -8.67
N GLU A 197 18.63 11.32 -9.97
CA GLU A 197 19.51 11.86 -10.99
C GLU A 197 19.69 13.38 -10.83
N ASN A 198 18.62 14.11 -10.57
CA ASN A 198 18.66 15.53 -10.27
C ASN A 198 19.53 15.84 -9.03
N ALA A 199 19.38 15.05 -7.96
CA ALA A 199 20.21 15.17 -6.75
C ALA A 199 21.71 14.90 -7.03
N LEU A 200 22.02 14.10 -8.05
CA LEU A 200 23.38 13.85 -8.53
C LEU A 200 23.93 14.91 -9.50
N GLY A 201 23.14 15.95 -9.82
CA GLY A 201 23.47 16.95 -10.83
C GLY A 201 23.48 16.40 -12.27
N ARG A 202 22.83 15.27 -12.50
CA ARG A 202 22.66 14.67 -13.83
C ARG A 202 21.37 15.19 -14.45
N LYS A 203 21.41 15.57 -15.73
CA LYS A 203 20.17 15.82 -16.48
C LYS A 203 19.58 14.47 -16.87
N SER A 204 18.36 14.19 -16.47
CA SER A 204 17.61 13.06 -17.00
C SER A 204 17.54 13.20 -18.51
N GLU A 205 18.08 12.26 -19.27
CA GLU A 205 18.03 12.28 -20.74
C GLU A 205 16.66 11.87 -21.29
N GLY A 206 15.67 11.67 -20.40
CA GLY A 206 14.31 11.32 -20.77
C GLY A 206 14.16 10.00 -21.53
N LYS A 207 15.18 9.13 -21.47
CA LYS A 207 15.09 7.78 -22.05
C LYS A 207 14.15 6.93 -21.21
N LYS A 208 12.88 6.91 -21.64
CA LYS A 208 11.92 5.96 -21.09
C LYS A 208 12.45 4.55 -21.34
N ALA A 209 12.75 3.81 -20.28
CA ALA A 209 13.06 2.41 -20.41
C ALA A 209 11.86 1.71 -21.06
N SER A 210 11.99 1.36 -22.34
CA SER A 210 11.01 0.49 -23.01
C SER A 210 11.23 -0.91 -22.45
N ILE A 211 10.24 -1.45 -21.78
CA ILE A 211 10.19 -2.89 -21.53
C ILE A 211 9.75 -3.51 -22.85
N SER A 212 10.72 -4.07 -23.59
CA SER A 212 10.47 -4.99 -24.70
C SER A 212 10.10 -6.34 -24.16
#